data_42ce7f03ce4ff092d14ff37e643d0a60
#
_entry.id   42ce7f03ce4ff092d14ff37e643d0a60
#
_cell.length_a   1.000
_cell.length_b   1.000
_cell.length_c   1.000
_cell.angle_alpha   90.00
_cell.angle_beta   90.00
_cell.angle_gamma   90.00
#
_symmetry.space_group_name_H-M   'P 1'
#
loop_
_entity.id
_entity.type
_entity.pdbx_description
1 polymer ?
#
loop_
_entity_poly.entity_id
_entity_poly.type
_entity_poly.pdbx_seq_one_letter_code
_entity_poly.pdbx_strand_id
1 'polypeptide(L)'
;MKKIKLILMLALFFVAAQSQAQCTFRNTAFKSGEFLTYNLYFNWKFIWVKAGTASMSVVQSLYNSKPAYRGSLITRGNSKVDNFFILRDTLLCYSSLDMAPLYYRKGAHEGSRYTVDEVYYSYADGKCHIKQHRQYHDGNHFWGNKTLEECVFDMMNIFLRARSFNPEGWKNGNEIPFTVAEGDEFIPAVLRYNGKTTVKADNKIKYRCLELAYIERKPNSKPREIARFFVTDDANHVPVRIDMNLKFGSAKAYVVGMKGLRGAVSSEVN
;
A
#
# COMPACT_ATOMS: atom_id res chain seq x y z
N MET A 1 -32.57 15.91 44.78
CA MET A 1 -31.49 16.71 44.18
C MET A 1 -30.12 16.01 44.12
N LYS A 2 -29.66 15.28 45.14
CA LYS A 2 -28.34 14.54 45.10
C LYS A 2 -28.30 13.42 44.07
N LYS A 3 -29.42 12.66 43.86
CA LYS A 3 -29.48 11.55 42.87
C LYS A 3 -29.43 12.06 41.41
N ILE A 4 -30.02 13.22 41.10
CA ILE A 4 -30.01 13.82 39.76
C ILE A 4 -28.60 14.32 39.41
N LYS A 5 -27.87 14.89 40.37
CA LYS A 5 -26.46 15.33 40.16
C LYS A 5 -25.52 14.14 39.88
N LEU A 6 -25.76 13.00 40.52
CA LEU A 6 -24.97 11.78 40.31
C LEU A 6 -25.22 11.18 38.92
N ILE A 7 -26.45 11.18 38.41
CA ILE A 7 -26.82 10.70 37.08
C ILE A 7 -26.23 11.63 35.99
N LEU A 8 -26.26 12.94 36.18
CA LEU A 8 -25.62 13.88 35.26
C LEU A 8 -24.10 13.72 35.24
N MET A 9 -23.47 13.42 36.37
CA MET A 9 -22.03 13.20 36.44
C MET A 9 -21.61 11.88 35.76
N LEU A 10 -22.42 10.81 35.88
CA LEU A 10 -22.21 9.55 35.15
C LEU A 10 -22.41 9.72 33.62
N ALA A 11 -23.40 10.52 33.19
CA ALA A 11 -23.65 10.80 31.79
C ALA A 11 -22.51 11.59 31.14
N LEU A 12 -21.86 12.51 31.86
CA LEU A 12 -20.68 13.26 31.39
C LEU A 12 -19.44 12.36 31.22
N PHE A 13 -19.31 11.28 32.01
CA PHE A 13 -18.22 10.31 31.85
C PHE A 13 -18.37 9.40 30.61
N PHE A 14 -19.58 9.20 30.11
CA PHE A 14 -19.82 8.37 28.91
C PHE A 14 -19.62 9.13 27.59
N VAL A 15 -19.58 10.46 27.60
CA VAL A 15 -19.36 11.27 26.38
C VAL A 15 -17.87 11.44 26.06
N ALA A 16 -16.96 11.14 27.00
CA ALA A 16 -15.51 11.36 26.83
C ALA A 16 -14.74 10.20 26.18
N ALA A 17 -15.39 9.13 25.71
CA ALA A 17 -14.70 7.93 25.20
C ALA A 17 -14.97 7.62 23.71
N GLN A 18 -15.38 8.57 22.91
CA GLN A 18 -15.32 8.43 21.47
C GLN A 18 -14.09 9.14 20.91
N SER A 19 -12.91 8.70 21.34
CA SER A 19 -11.72 8.82 20.50
C SER A 19 -11.96 7.92 19.30
N GLN A 20 -12.60 8.43 18.26
CA GLN A 20 -12.63 7.74 16.97
C GLN A 20 -11.17 7.53 16.59
N ALA A 21 -10.76 6.27 16.55
CA ALA A 21 -9.44 5.92 16.05
C ALA A 21 -9.36 6.42 14.61
N GLN A 22 -8.65 7.52 14.43
CA GLN A 22 -8.52 8.18 13.14
C GLN A 22 -7.82 7.22 12.17
N CYS A 23 -8.24 7.26 10.91
CA CYS A 23 -7.67 6.47 9.83
C CYS A 23 -7.96 4.96 9.85
N THR A 24 -8.92 4.51 10.64
CA THR A 24 -9.33 3.10 10.65
C THR A 24 -10.10 2.72 9.38
N PHE A 25 -10.08 1.43 9.05
CA PHE A 25 -10.84 0.83 7.96
C PHE A 25 -11.03 -0.66 8.20
N ARG A 26 -12.14 -1.23 7.77
CA ARG A 26 -12.38 -2.66 7.92
C ARG A 26 -11.65 -3.46 6.85
N ASN A 27 -10.72 -4.34 7.26
CA ASN A 27 -10.11 -5.29 6.34
C ASN A 27 -11.12 -6.36 5.90
N THR A 28 -11.39 -6.43 4.61
CA THR A 28 -12.26 -7.45 3.98
C THR A 28 -11.53 -8.34 2.99
N ALA A 29 -10.30 -7.99 2.57
CA ALA A 29 -9.62 -8.58 1.43
C ALA A 29 -8.61 -9.68 1.77
N PHE A 30 -7.90 -9.59 2.88
CA PHE A 30 -6.83 -10.52 3.22
C PHE A 30 -6.93 -11.05 4.64
N LYS A 31 -6.16 -12.08 4.95
CA LYS A 31 -5.98 -12.62 6.31
C LYS A 31 -4.50 -12.88 6.59
N SER A 32 -4.17 -13.13 7.85
CA SER A 32 -2.82 -13.56 8.25
C SER A 32 -2.42 -14.85 7.53
N GLY A 33 -1.18 -14.88 7.02
CA GLY A 33 -0.63 -16.00 6.26
C GLY A 33 -0.79 -15.86 4.74
N GLU A 34 -1.34 -14.73 4.25
CA GLU A 34 -1.34 -14.45 2.81
C GLU A 34 0.08 -14.29 2.29
N PHE A 35 0.38 -14.99 1.18
CA PHE A 35 1.66 -14.94 0.50
C PHE A 35 1.47 -14.96 -1.02
N LEU A 36 1.95 -13.91 -1.69
CA LEU A 36 1.87 -13.72 -3.13
C LEU A 36 3.26 -13.67 -3.73
N THR A 37 3.45 -14.27 -4.90
CA THR A 37 4.74 -14.26 -5.63
C THR A 37 4.54 -13.74 -7.04
N TYR A 38 5.54 -13.01 -7.54
CA TYR A 38 5.50 -12.32 -8.82
C TYR A 38 6.78 -12.53 -9.61
N ASN A 39 6.66 -12.58 -10.94
CA ASN A 39 7.74 -12.30 -11.85
C ASN A 39 7.76 -10.82 -12.20
N LEU A 40 8.95 -10.23 -12.22
CA LEU A 40 9.18 -8.84 -12.59
C LEU A 40 9.75 -8.78 -14.00
N TYR A 41 9.21 -7.86 -14.80
CA TYR A 41 9.67 -7.57 -16.15
C TYR A 41 10.01 -6.08 -16.26
N PHE A 42 11.05 -5.78 -17.01
CA PHE A 42 11.45 -4.42 -17.31
C PHE A 42 11.47 -4.22 -18.83
N ASN A 43 11.01 -3.06 -19.30
CA ASN A 43 11.08 -2.68 -20.69
C ASN A 43 12.45 -2.08 -21.00
N TRP A 44 13.28 -2.80 -21.77
CA TRP A 44 14.57 -2.34 -22.25
C TRP A 44 14.52 -2.18 -23.76
N LYS A 45 14.66 -0.95 -24.26
CA LYS A 45 14.68 -0.66 -25.70
C LYS A 45 13.56 -1.40 -26.48
N PHE A 46 12.31 -1.28 -26.00
CA PHE A 46 11.10 -1.91 -26.57
C PHE A 46 10.99 -3.44 -26.37
N ILE A 47 11.92 -4.08 -25.69
CA ILE A 47 11.85 -5.51 -25.38
C ILE A 47 11.56 -5.69 -23.88
N TRP A 48 10.59 -6.55 -23.56
CA TRP A 48 10.30 -6.96 -22.18
C TRP A 48 11.22 -8.10 -21.77
N VAL A 49 12.06 -7.86 -20.78
CA VAL A 49 12.95 -8.87 -20.22
C VAL A 49 12.52 -9.20 -18.79
N LYS A 50 12.58 -10.47 -18.42
CA LYS A 50 12.37 -10.90 -17.05
C LYS A 50 13.53 -10.38 -16.20
N ALA A 51 13.23 -9.43 -15.33
CA ALA A 51 14.22 -8.70 -14.54
C ALA A 51 14.44 -9.27 -13.14
N GLY A 52 13.47 -10.01 -12.61
CA GLY A 52 13.57 -10.51 -11.26
C GLY A 52 12.28 -11.14 -10.74
N THR A 53 12.14 -11.16 -9.44
CA THR A 53 10.97 -11.66 -8.71
C THR A 53 10.59 -10.71 -7.59
N ALA A 54 9.32 -10.77 -7.18
CA ALA A 54 8.87 -10.15 -5.94
C ALA A 54 8.02 -11.12 -5.13
N SER A 55 7.99 -10.92 -3.82
CA SER A 55 7.07 -11.60 -2.93
C SER A 55 6.42 -10.60 -1.98
N MET A 56 5.13 -10.78 -1.74
CA MET A 56 4.36 -10.01 -0.77
C MET A 56 3.76 -10.95 0.26
N SER A 57 3.82 -10.59 1.53
CA SER A 57 3.20 -11.33 2.61
C SER A 57 2.47 -10.41 3.58
N VAL A 58 1.41 -10.93 4.19
CA VAL A 58 0.71 -10.27 5.29
C VAL A 58 0.54 -11.28 6.42
N VAL A 59 0.99 -10.91 7.62
CA VAL A 59 0.84 -11.74 8.83
C VAL A 59 0.37 -10.88 10.00
N GLN A 60 -0.36 -11.48 10.92
CA GLN A 60 -0.56 -10.87 12.23
C GLN A 60 0.72 -10.95 13.04
N SER A 61 1.06 -9.87 13.73
CA SER A 61 2.28 -9.69 14.49
C SER A 61 2.00 -8.72 15.64
N LEU A 62 3.05 -8.30 16.33
CA LEU A 62 2.98 -7.25 17.34
C LEU A 62 3.76 -6.02 16.84
N TYR A 63 3.20 -4.85 17.08
CA TYR A 63 3.89 -3.57 16.97
C TYR A 63 3.75 -2.82 18.28
N ASN A 64 4.87 -2.51 18.95
CA ASN A 64 4.89 -1.94 20.31
C ASN A 64 3.97 -2.71 21.28
N SER A 65 4.11 -4.06 21.29
CA SER A 65 3.34 -5.00 22.13
C SER A 65 1.82 -5.04 21.87
N LYS A 66 1.32 -4.37 20.83
CA LYS A 66 -0.08 -4.40 20.42
C LYS A 66 -0.28 -5.24 19.15
N PRO A 67 -1.39 -5.99 19.04
CA PRO A 67 -1.70 -6.74 17.82
C PRO A 67 -1.76 -5.83 16.60
N ALA A 68 -1.10 -6.24 15.52
CA ALA A 68 -1.00 -5.51 14.27
C ALA A 68 -0.90 -6.46 13.06
N TYR A 69 -1.27 -5.98 11.88
CA TYR A 69 -0.84 -6.60 10.63
C TYR A 69 0.56 -6.09 10.28
N ARG A 70 1.42 -7.02 9.86
CA ARG A 70 2.70 -6.73 9.24
C ARG A 70 2.62 -7.12 7.77
N GLY A 71 2.71 -6.12 6.88
CA GLY A 71 2.86 -6.30 5.45
C GLY A 71 4.32 -6.23 5.05
N SER A 72 4.77 -7.10 4.14
CA SER A 72 6.13 -7.11 3.63
C SER A 72 6.14 -7.34 2.13
N LEU A 73 6.90 -6.54 1.39
CA LEU A 73 7.17 -6.71 -0.04
C LEU A 73 8.68 -6.74 -0.25
N ILE A 74 9.17 -7.80 -0.88
CA ILE A 74 10.59 -7.99 -1.18
C ILE A 74 10.74 -8.14 -2.68
N THR A 75 11.61 -7.32 -3.30
CA THR A 75 11.97 -7.45 -4.71
C THR A 75 13.43 -7.88 -4.84
N ARG A 76 13.71 -8.69 -5.86
CA ARG A 76 15.07 -9.15 -6.16
C ARG A 76 15.27 -9.22 -7.67
N GLY A 77 16.29 -8.52 -8.16
CA GLY A 77 16.82 -8.68 -9.51
C GLY A 77 17.34 -10.12 -9.73
N ASN A 78 17.35 -10.57 -10.97
CA ASN A 78 18.05 -11.80 -11.33
C ASN A 78 19.54 -11.50 -11.60
N SER A 79 20.39 -12.55 -11.57
CA SER A 79 21.84 -12.39 -11.73
C SER A 79 22.29 -11.69 -13.03
N LYS A 80 21.51 -11.84 -14.12
CA LYS A 80 21.81 -11.17 -15.40
C LYS A 80 21.55 -9.66 -15.33
N VAL A 81 20.47 -9.27 -14.63
CA VAL A 81 20.12 -7.84 -14.46
C VAL A 81 21.03 -7.21 -13.40
N ASP A 82 21.38 -7.91 -12.33
CA ASP A 82 22.26 -7.41 -11.27
C ASP A 82 23.65 -6.99 -11.80
N ASN A 83 24.11 -7.57 -12.91
CA ASN A 83 25.36 -7.14 -13.56
C ASN A 83 25.28 -5.72 -14.16
N PHE A 84 24.08 -5.20 -14.42
CA PHE A 84 23.84 -3.87 -14.97
C PHE A 84 23.17 -2.93 -13.99
N PHE A 85 22.26 -3.46 -13.18
CA PHE A 85 21.47 -2.69 -12.23
C PHE A 85 21.01 -3.58 -11.08
N ILE A 86 21.56 -3.38 -9.90
CA ILE A 86 21.12 -4.09 -8.69
C ILE A 86 19.70 -3.64 -8.33
N LEU A 87 18.82 -4.60 -8.10
CA LEU A 87 17.45 -4.36 -7.63
C LEU A 87 17.18 -5.23 -6.40
N ARG A 88 17.25 -4.64 -5.21
CA ARG A 88 16.94 -5.31 -3.94
C ARG A 88 16.22 -4.36 -3.02
N ASP A 89 14.91 -4.37 -3.09
CA ASP A 89 14.09 -3.53 -2.23
C ASP A 89 13.34 -4.39 -1.21
N THR A 90 13.22 -3.83 -0.03
CA THR A 90 12.38 -4.38 1.03
C THR A 90 11.47 -3.27 1.54
N LEU A 91 10.18 -3.47 1.40
CA LEU A 91 9.16 -2.63 1.98
C LEU A 91 8.50 -3.39 3.13
N LEU A 92 8.33 -2.71 4.24
CA LEU A 92 7.70 -3.22 5.44
C LEU A 92 6.69 -2.20 5.94
N CYS A 93 5.49 -2.65 6.30
CA CYS A 93 4.54 -1.81 7.01
C CYS A 93 3.92 -2.53 8.20
N TYR A 94 3.49 -1.75 9.16
CA TYR A 94 2.59 -2.18 10.22
C TYR A 94 1.33 -1.32 10.17
N SER A 95 0.18 -1.97 10.31
CA SER A 95 -1.11 -1.32 10.57
C SER A 95 -1.78 -1.98 11.76
N SER A 96 -2.62 -1.24 12.47
CA SER A 96 -3.50 -1.84 13.47
C SER A 96 -4.43 -2.89 12.83
N LEU A 97 -5.13 -3.71 13.62
CA LEU A 97 -6.06 -4.70 13.06
C LEU A 97 -7.25 -4.06 12.34
N ASP A 98 -7.53 -2.80 12.61
CA ASP A 98 -8.48 -1.93 11.91
C ASP A 98 -7.81 -1.01 10.87
N MET A 99 -6.66 -1.42 10.33
CA MET A 99 -5.99 -0.83 9.16
C MET A 99 -5.50 0.61 9.32
N ALA A 100 -5.40 1.17 10.52
CA ALA A 100 -4.72 2.45 10.72
C ALA A 100 -3.19 2.24 10.57
N PRO A 101 -2.49 3.04 9.76
CA PRO A 101 -1.03 2.96 9.63
C PRO A 101 -0.33 3.15 10.99
N LEU A 102 0.72 2.39 11.25
CA LEU A 102 1.55 2.51 12.46
C LEU A 102 3.01 2.79 12.14
N TYR A 103 3.53 2.13 11.10
CA TYR A 103 4.91 2.25 10.69
C TYR A 103 5.08 1.81 9.25
N TYR A 104 6.03 2.41 8.56
CA TYR A 104 6.49 2.02 7.24
C TYR A 104 8.00 2.15 7.13
N ARG A 105 8.63 1.24 6.40
CA ARG A 105 10.03 1.31 6.02
C ARG A 105 10.23 0.78 4.61
N LYS A 106 10.92 1.55 3.78
CA LYS A 106 11.47 1.11 2.50
C LYS A 106 12.99 1.15 2.60
N GLY A 107 13.65 0.02 2.41
CA GLY A 107 15.08 -0.04 2.16
C GLY A 107 15.26 -0.41 0.69
N ALA A 108 15.84 0.49 -0.10
CA ALA A 108 15.99 0.32 -1.54
C ALA A 108 17.46 0.30 -1.94
N HIS A 109 17.89 -0.81 -2.54
CA HIS A 109 19.19 -0.93 -3.17
C HIS A 109 19.00 -0.97 -4.69
N GLU A 110 19.12 0.20 -5.30
CA GLU A 110 18.86 0.45 -6.71
C GLU A 110 20.17 0.91 -7.40
N GLY A 111 20.73 0.04 -8.22
CA GLY A 111 22.06 0.25 -8.81
C GLY A 111 23.14 0.28 -7.73
N SER A 112 23.93 1.35 -7.67
CA SER A 112 24.94 1.57 -6.62
C SER A 112 24.42 2.31 -5.40
N ARG A 113 23.14 2.68 -5.37
CA ARG A 113 22.57 3.53 -4.32
C ARG A 113 21.76 2.70 -3.33
N TYR A 114 21.98 2.96 -2.05
CA TYR A 114 21.12 2.44 -0.98
C TYR A 114 20.46 3.61 -0.27
N THR A 115 19.15 3.57 -0.13
CA THR A 115 18.36 4.58 0.57
C THR A 115 17.40 3.90 1.56
N VAL A 116 17.05 4.63 2.63
CA VAL A 116 16.02 4.19 3.57
C VAL A 116 15.01 5.32 3.72
N ASP A 117 13.73 4.97 3.60
CA ASP A 117 12.60 5.84 3.96
C ASP A 117 11.80 5.18 5.07
N GLU A 118 11.48 5.92 6.13
CA GLU A 118 10.65 5.46 7.24
C GLU A 118 9.57 6.48 7.57
N VAL A 119 8.40 5.98 7.93
CA VAL A 119 7.27 6.81 8.38
C VAL A 119 6.69 6.20 9.65
N TYR A 120 6.62 6.99 10.70
CA TYR A 120 6.02 6.64 11.99
C TYR A 120 4.72 7.40 12.15
N TYR A 121 3.66 6.71 12.57
CA TYR A 121 2.34 7.28 12.74
C TYR A 121 1.90 7.20 14.19
N SER A 122 1.27 8.26 14.67
CA SER A 122 0.52 8.27 15.93
C SER A 122 -0.72 9.13 15.78
N TYR A 123 -1.71 8.88 16.63
CA TYR A 123 -3.01 9.51 16.55
C TYR A 123 -3.39 10.06 17.91
N ALA A 124 -3.66 11.37 17.98
CA ALA A 124 -4.11 12.06 19.17
C ALA A 124 -4.95 13.28 18.76
N ASP A 125 -5.92 13.65 19.59
CA ASP A 125 -6.77 14.84 19.42
C ASP A 125 -7.45 14.93 18.04
N GLY A 126 -7.85 13.75 17.49
CA GLY A 126 -8.45 13.67 16.17
C GLY A 126 -7.49 13.96 15.02
N LYS A 127 -6.18 13.97 15.24
CA LYS A 127 -5.15 14.30 14.24
C LYS A 127 -4.19 13.14 14.00
N CYS A 128 -3.64 13.11 12.80
CA CYS A 128 -2.58 12.20 12.39
C CYS A 128 -1.22 12.91 12.57
N HIS A 129 -0.39 12.38 13.47
CA HIS A 129 0.97 12.85 13.71
C HIS A 129 1.94 11.94 13.00
N ILE A 130 2.75 12.50 12.11
CA ILE A 130 3.65 11.79 11.24
C ILE A 130 5.07 12.25 11.52
N LYS A 131 5.96 11.28 11.71
CA LYS A 131 7.40 11.50 11.75
C LYS A 131 8.02 10.76 10.57
N GLN A 132 8.69 11.49 9.68
CA GLN A 132 9.41 10.94 8.54
C GLN A 132 10.91 10.92 8.83
N HIS A 133 11.55 9.85 8.37
CA HIS A 133 13.00 9.72 8.32
C HIS A 133 13.40 9.26 6.92
N ARG A 134 14.42 9.93 6.37
CA ARG A 134 15.05 9.50 5.12
C ARG A 134 16.57 9.46 5.31
N GLN A 135 17.17 8.32 4.95
CA GLN A 135 18.60 8.19 4.76
C GLN A 135 18.91 8.23 3.26
N TYR A 136 19.66 9.22 2.84
CA TYR A 136 20.13 9.35 1.47
C TYR A 136 21.31 8.41 1.19
N HIS A 137 21.58 8.14 -0.07
CA HIS A 137 22.66 7.25 -0.50
C HIS A 137 24.08 7.75 -0.15
N ASP A 138 24.25 9.03 0.15
CA ASP A 138 25.50 9.66 0.61
C ASP A 138 25.67 9.61 2.13
N GLY A 139 24.74 8.95 2.84
CA GLY A 139 24.75 8.83 4.30
C GLY A 139 24.08 9.99 5.04
N ASN A 140 23.66 11.06 4.35
CA ASN A 140 22.91 12.15 4.98
C ASN A 140 21.52 11.69 5.43
N HIS A 141 21.00 12.33 6.47
CA HIS A 141 19.70 12.03 7.05
C HIS A 141 18.79 13.26 7.02
N PHE A 142 17.51 13.03 6.72
CA PHE A 142 16.42 13.97 6.90
C PHE A 142 15.47 13.46 7.98
N TRP A 143 15.01 14.37 8.85
CA TRP A 143 13.95 14.11 9.82
C TRP A 143 12.90 15.20 9.71
N GLY A 144 11.64 14.81 9.54
CA GLY A 144 10.49 15.71 9.46
C GLY A 144 9.36 15.27 10.38
N ASN A 145 8.62 16.25 10.90
CA ASN A 145 7.39 15.99 11.66
C ASN A 145 6.27 16.83 11.08
N LYS A 146 5.08 16.24 10.96
CA LYS A 146 3.88 16.95 10.53
C LYS A 146 2.65 16.43 11.26
N THR A 147 1.73 17.33 11.56
CA THR A 147 0.41 17.00 12.10
C THR A 147 -0.64 17.42 11.11
N LEU A 148 -1.55 16.51 10.76
CA LEU A 148 -2.61 16.72 9.78
C LEU A 148 -3.95 16.26 10.34
N GLU A 149 -5.02 16.90 9.90
CA GLU A 149 -6.40 16.50 10.24
C GLU A 149 -6.87 15.35 9.34
N GLU A 150 -6.26 15.19 8.18
CA GLU A 150 -6.54 14.11 7.24
C GLU A 150 -5.66 12.87 7.51
N CYS A 151 -6.12 11.73 7.00
CA CYS A 151 -5.35 10.49 7.03
C CYS A 151 -4.25 10.51 5.98
N VAL A 152 -3.04 10.19 6.42
CA VAL A 152 -1.89 10.02 5.54
C VAL A 152 -1.46 8.56 5.55
N PHE A 153 -1.01 8.10 4.41
CA PHE A 153 -0.58 6.73 4.21
C PHE A 153 0.84 6.69 3.65
N ASP A 154 1.51 5.58 3.79
CA ASP A 154 2.62 5.18 2.95
C ASP A 154 2.13 4.26 1.82
N MET A 155 3.03 3.93 0.91
CA MET A 155 2.73 3.10 -0.26
C MET A 155 2.15 1.73 0.11
N MET A 156 2.68 1.08 1.16
CA MET A 156 2.24 -0.26 1.54
C MET A 156 0.91 -0.26 2.29
N ASN A 157 0.71 0.69 3.22
CA ASN A 157 -0.53 0.78 3.98
C ASN A 157 -1.71 1.16 3.08
N ILE A 158 -1.54 2.13 2.13
CA ILE A 158 -2.61 2.46 1.19
C ILE A 158 -2.89 1.30 0.23
N PHE A 159 -1.85 0.59 -0.23
CA PHE A 159 -2.00 -0.57 -1.09
C PHE A 159 -2.82 -1.69 -0.42
N LEU A 160 -2.51 -2.04 0.84
CA LEU A 160 -3.27 -3.05 1.59
C LEU A 160 -4.71 -2.59 1.86
N ARG A 161 -4.89 -1.33 2.25
CA ARG A 161 -6.21 -0.73 2.51
C ARG A 161 -7.09 -0.72 1.26
N ALA A 162 -6.54 -0.32 0.11
CA ALA A 162 -7.26 -0.22 -1.15
C ALA A 162 -7.85 -1.56 -1.61
N ARG A 163 -7.25 -2.69 -1.25
CA ARG A 163 -7.79 -4.02 -1.52
C ARG A 163 -9.12 -4.29 -0.80
N SER A 164 -9.42 -3.55 0.25
CA SER A 164 -10.68 -3.66 0.99
C SER A 164 -11.74 -2.63 0.58
N PHE A 165 -11.49 -1.80 -0.43
CA PHE A 165 -12.49 -0.89 -0.96
C PHE A 165 -13.60 -1.69 -1.67
N ASN A 166 -14.86 -1.27 -1.45
CA ASN A 166 -16.00 -1.87 -2.12
C ASN A 166 -16.18 -1.21 -3.51
N PRO A 167 -16.02 -1.96 -4.62
CA PRO A 167 -16.18 -1.42 -5.96
C PRO A 167 -17.64 -1.34 -6.43
N GLU A 168 -18.60 -1.74 -5.59
CA GLU A 168 -20.00 -1.70 -5.92
C GLU A 168 -20.44 -0.28 -6.27
N GLY A 169 -21.12 -0.13 -7.40
CA GLY A 169 -21.57 1.18 -7.90
C GLY A 169 -20.47 2.06 -8.52
N TRP A 170 -19.21 1.62 -8.56
CA TRP A 170 -18.16 2.40 -9.21
C TRP A 170 -18.38 2.50 -10.71
N LYS A 171 -18.22 3.71 -11.23
CA LYS A 171 -18.22 4.02 -12.66
C LYS A 171 -16.80 4.34 -13.11
N ASN A 172 -16.50 4.08 -14.37
CA ASN A 172 -15.22 4.45 -14.97
C ASN A 172 -14.92 5.94 -14.72
N GLY A 173 -13.74 6.23 -14.19
CA GLY A 173 -13.31 7.58 -13.79
C GLY A 173 -13.58 7.94 -12.32
N ASN A 174 -14.26 7.08 -11.53
CA ASN A 174 -14.37 7.34 -10.09
C ASN A 174 -13.01 7.38 -9.41
N GLU A 175 -12.80 8.34 -8.53
CA GLU A 175 -11.53 8.56 -7.83
C GLU A 175 -11.71 8.55 -6.32
N ILE A 176 -10.77 7.94 -5.64
CA ILE A 176 -10.64 7.94 -4.17
C ILE A 176 -9.38 8.72 -3.84
N PRO A 177 -9.51 9.94 -3.24
CA PRO A 177 -8.38 10.76 -2.87
C PRO A 177 -7.71 10.25 -1.59
N PHE A 178 -6.39 10.43 -1.50
CA PHE A 178 -5.57 10.18 -0.31
C PHE A 178 -4.26 10.95 -0.41
N THR A 179 -3.55 11.08 0.73
CA THR A 179 -2.22 11.68 0.79
C THR A 179 -1.20 10.62 1.15
N VAL A 180 -0.06 10.59 0.44
CA VAL A 180 1.05 9.67 0.69
C VAL A 180 2.23 10.42 1.28
N ALA A 181 2.79 9.87 2.36
CA ALA A 181 4.10 10.25 2.88
C ALA A 181 5.18 9.41 2.17
N GLU A 182 6.04 10.04 1.39
CA GLU A 182 7.14 9.40 0.68
C GLU A 182 8.41 10.24 0.81
N GLY A 183 9.47 9.64 1.33
CA GLY A 183 10.74 10.33 1.59
C GLY A 183 10.56 11.49 2.55
N ASP A 184 10.70 12.71 2.03
CA ASP A 184 10.54 13.98 2.74
C ASP A 184 9.29 14.77 2.29
N GLU A 185 8.45 14.18 1.44
CA GLU A 185 7.27 14.83 0.85
C GLU A 185 5.96 14.24 1.36
N PHE A 186 4.89 15.05 1.24
CA PHE A 186 3.49 14.63 1.36
C PHE A 186 2.82 14.87 0.00
N ILE A 187 2.42 13.78 -0.66
CA ILE A 187 1.99 13.80 -2.05
C ILE A 187 0.48 13.54 -2.11
N PRO A 188 -0.32 14.53 -2.54
CA PRO A 188 -1.72 14.28 -2.88
C PRO A 188 -1.82 13.29 -4.04
N ALA A 189 -2.70 12.31 -3.92
CA ALA A 189 -2.86 11.27 -4.91
C ALA A 189 -4.31 10.81 -4.98
N VAL A 190 -4.63 10.08 -6.04
CA VAL A 190 -5.93 9.41 -6.20
C VAL A 190 -5.72 7.98 -6.69
N LEU A 191 -6.61 7.09 -6.25
CA LEU A 191 -6.83 5.80 -6.88
C LEU A 191 -8.05 5.94 -7.81
N ARG A 192 -7.84 5.85 -9.13
CA ARG A 192 -8.89 5.98 -10.14
C ARG A 192 -9.29 4.61 -10.67
N TYR A 193 -10.59 4.35 -10.66
CA TYR A 193 -11.16 3.15 -11.28
C TYR A 193 -11.31 3.36 -12.78
N ASN A 194 -10.74 2.46 -13.58
CA ASN A 194 -10.76 2.50 -15.05
C ASN A 194 -11.64 1.42 -15.68
N GLY A 195 -12.43 0.69 -14.87
CA GLY A 195 -13.34 -0.34 -15.39
C GLY A 195 -12.86 -1.78 -15.13
N LYS A 196 -13.50 -2.71 -15.80
CA LYS A 196 -13.19 -4.14 -15.72
C LYS A 196 -12.46 -4.62 -16.97
N THR A 197 -11.54 -5.55 -16.78
CA THR A 197 -10.78 -6.18 -17.87
C THR A 197 -10.44 -7.63 -17.54
N THR A 198 -9.86 -8.35 -18.48
CA THR A 198 -9.32 -9.70 -18.25
C THR A 198 -7.82 -9.69 -18.43
N VAL A 199 -7.11 -10.27 -17.48
CA VAL A 199 -5.63 -10.34 -17.47
C VAL A 199 -5.19 -11.80 -17.40
N LYS A 200 -4.31 -12.22 -18.30
CA LYS A 200 -3.56 -13.47 -18.19
C LYS A 200 -2.30 -13.25 -17.37
N ALA A 201 -2.20 -13.96 -16.25
CA ALA A 201 -1.03 -13.91 -15.38
C ALA A 201 0.06 -14.92 -15.77
N ASP A 202 1.21 -14.89 -15.08
CA ASP A 202 2.32 -15.79 -15.38
C ASP A 202 2.10 -17.24 -14.92
N ASN A 203 1.14 -17.46 -14.01
CA ASN A 203 0.64 -18.80 -13.68
C ASN A 203 -0.25 -19.42 -14.79
N LYS A 204 -0.37 -18.73 -15.94
CA LYS A 204 -1.16 -19.11 -17.13
C LYS A 204 -2.67 -18.99 -16.97
N ILE A 205 -3.17 -18.64 -15.79
CA ILE A 205 -4.58 -18.43 -15.51
C ILE A 205 -4.99 -17.04 -15.98
N LYS A 206 -6.22 -16.91 -16.51
CA LYS A 206 -6.87 -15.63 -16.80
C LYS A 206 -7.75 -15.24 -15.63
N TYR A 207 -7.78 -13.95 -15.32
CA TYR A 207 -8.59 -13.41 -14.23
C TYR A 207 -9.42 -12.23 -14.71
N ARG A 208 -10.70 -12.18 -14.30
CA ARG A 208 -11.46 -10.92 -14.35
C ARG A 208 -10.83 -9.99 -13.35
N CYS A 209 -10.58 -8.76 -13.75
CA CYS A 209 -9.89 -7.76 -12.94
C CYS A 209 -10.64 -6.44 -12.93
N LEU A 210 -10.53 -5.74 -11.80
CA LEU A 210 -10.74 -4.30 -11.71
C LEU A 210 -9.42 -3.61 -12.08
N GLU A 211 -9.47 -2.61 -12.95
CA GLU A 211 -8.32 -1.80 -13.32
C GLU A 211 -8.33 -0.51 -12.50
N LEU A 212 -7.25 -0.27 -11.76
CA LEU A 212 -7.09 0.86 -10.85
C LEU A 212 -5.79 1.60 -11.17
N ALA A 213 -5.85 2.92 -11.36
CA ALA A 213 -4.67 3.76 -11.59
C ALA A 213 -4.32 4.56 -10.34
N TYR A 214 -3.07 4.48 -9.90
CA TYR A 214 -2.49 5.37 -8.89
C TYR A 214 -1.90 6.61 -9.58
N ILE A 215 -2.45 7.78 -9.26
CA ILE A 215 -2.11 9.05 -9.90
C ILE A 215 -1.72 10.06 -8.84
N GLU A 216 -0.49 10.54 -8.90
CA GLU A 216 -0.02 11.67 -8.09
C GLU A 216 -0.53 13.00 -8.66
N ARG A 217 -0.88 13.92 -7.76
CA ARG A 217 -1.36 15.26 -8.06
C ARG A 217 -0.56 16.32 -7.29
N LYS A 218 0.74 16.39 -7.54
CA LYS A 218 1.59 17.41 -6.90
C LYS A 218 1.13 18.82 -7.32
N PRO A 219 1.10 19.79 -6.39
CA PRO A 219 0.83 21.19 -6.71
C PRO A 219 1.74 21.67 -7.86
N ASN A 220 1.19 22.49 -8.75
CA ASN A 220 1.90 23.09 -9.89
C ASN A 220 2.54 22.08 -10.88
N SER A 221 2.10 20.83 -10.84
CA SER A 221 2.56 19.77 -11.75
C SER A 221 1.38 19.11 -12.46
N LYS A 222 1.60 18.58 -13.65
CA LYS A 222 0.58 17.75 -14.32
C LYS A 222 0.38 16.45 -13.52
N PRO A 223 -0.87 15.94 -13.43
CA PRO A 223 -1.11 14.63 -12.84
C PRO A 223 -0.23 13.56 -13.49
N ARG A 224 0.37 12.70 -12.69
CA ARG A 224 1.27 11.65 -13.16
C ARG A 224 0.77 10.29 -12.70
N GLU A 225 0.43 9.42 -13.65
CA GLU A 225 0.15 8.01 -13.35
C GLU A 225 1.47 7.31 -12.98
N ILE A 226 1.55 6.80 -11.76
CA ILE A 226 2.72 6.13 -11.22
C ILE A 226 2.64 4.63 -11.45
N ALA A 227 1.45 4.05 -11.19
CA ALA A 227 1.23 2.64 -11.35
C ALA A 227 -0.23 2.35 -11.74
N ARG A 228 -0.42 1.19 -12.38
CA ARG A 228 -1.73 0.64 -12.69
C ARG A 228 -1.80 -0.77 -12.13
N PHE A 229 -2.86 -1.02 -11.37
CA PHE A 229 -3.12 -2.29 -10.72
C PHE A 229 -4.28 -2.99 -11.40
N PHE A 230 -4.11 -4.26 -11.69
CA PHE A 230 -5.16 -5.15 -12.14
C PHE A 230 -5.41 -6.14 -11.02
N VAL A 231 -6.44 -5.88 -10.23
CA VAL A 231 -6.78 -6.71 -9.07
C VAL A 231 -7.93 -7.64 -9.39
N THR A 232 -7.96 -8.83 -8.80
CA THR A 232 -9.04 -9.81 -9.01
C THR A 232 -10.41 -9.19 -8.70
N ASP A 233 -11.39 -9.41 -9.59
CA ASP A 233 -12.80 -9.01 -9.42
C ASP A 233 -13.50 -10.03 -8.51
N ASP A 234 -13.01 -10.16 -7.28
CA ASP A 234 -13.53 -10.98 -6.19
C ASP A 234 -13.15 -10.36 -4.84
N ALA A 235 -13.62 -10.96 -3.75
CA ALA A 235 -13.43 -10.40 -2.40
C ALA A 235 -11.96 -10.28 -1.95
N ASN A 236 -10.99 -10.95 -2.61
CA ASN A 236 -9.58 -10.88 -2.22
C ASN A 236 -8.88 -9.66 -2.83
N HIS A 237 -9.36 -9.12 -3.96
CA HIS A 237 -8.73 -8.05 -4.73
C HIS A 237 -7.20 -8.25 -4.84
N VAL A 238 -6.76 -9.46 -5.21
CA VAL A 238 -5.34 -9.79 -5.38
C VAL A 238 -4.81 -9.08 -6.62
N PRO A 239 -3.71 -8.32 -6.53
CA PRO A 239 -3.05 -7.77 -7.70
C PRO A 239 -2.45 -8.89 -8.56
N VAL A 240 -3.06 -9.17 -9.71
CA VAL A 240 -2.55 -10.18 -10.65
C VAL A 240 -1.56 -9.61 -11.64
N ARG A 241 -1.64 -8.29 -11.88
CA ARG A 241 -0.66 -7.55 -12.66
C ARG A 241 -0.54 -6.13 -12.10
N ILE A 242 0.69 -5.63 -12.08
CA ILE A 242 1.00 -4.24 -11.73
C ILE A 242 1.90 -3.69 -12.84
N ASP A 243 1.49 -2.59 -13.45
CA ASP A 243 2.29 -1.83 -14.41
C ASP A 243 2.81 -0.58 -13.71
N MET A 244 4.12 -0.33 -13.79
CA MET A 244 4.79 0.79 -13.12
C MET A 244 5.48 1.69 -14.14
N ASN A 245 5.20 2.99 -14.05
CA ASN A 245 5.85 4.02 -14.85
C ASN A 245 7.08 4.55 -14.10
N LEU A 246 8.27 4.14 -14.52
CA LEU A 246 9.52 4.52 -13.90
C LEU A 246 10.09 5.77 -14.57
N LYS A 247 11.08 6.42 -13.93
CA LYS A 247 11.80 7.55 -14.53
C LYS A 247 12.50 7.15 -15.83
N PHE A 248 12.96 5.90 -15.92
CA PHE A 248 13.68 5.35 -17.07
C PHE A 248 13.00 4.06 -17.53
N GLY A 249 11.90 4.18 -18.30
CA GLY A 249 11.18 3.05 -18.85
C GLY A 249 9.98 2.63 -18.01
N SER A 250 9.60 1.36 -18.08
CA SER A 250 8.47 0.81 -17.36
C SER A 250 8.76 -0.59 -16.84
N ALA A 251 8.10 -0.97 -15.75
CA ALA A 251 8.18 -2.30 -15.20
C ALA A 251 6.79 -2.93 -15.09
N LYS A 252 6.73 -4.24 -15.11
CA LYS A 252 5.51 -5.03 -14.87
C LYS A 252 5.78 -6.12 -13.87
N ALA A 253 4.84 -6.34 -12.97
CA ALA A 253 4.80 -7.50 -12.11
C ALA A 253 3.60 -8.36 -12.48
N TYR A 254 3.80 -9.67 -12.66
CA TYR A 254 2.75 -10.64 -12.92
C TYR A 254 2.75 -11.70 -11.82
N VAL A 255 1.57 -11.99 -11.27
CA VAL A 255 1.43 -13.02 -10.25
C VAL A 255 1.80 -14.40 -10.81
N VAL A 256 2.53 -15.16 -9.99
CA VAL A 256 2.92 -16.56 -10.26
C VAL A 256 2.25 -17.50 -9.29
N GLY A 257 2.11 -17.08 -8.03
CA GLY A 257 1.51 -17.91 -6.99
C GLY A 257 0.77 -17.08 -5.94
N MET A 258 -0.28 -17.68 -5.40
CA MET A 258 -1.12 -17.13 -4.35
C MET A 258 -1.34 -18.21 -3.29
N LYS A 259 -1.10 -17.89 -2.02
CA LYS A 259 -1.33 -18.80 -0.87
C LYS A 259 -1.96 -18.02 0.28
N GLY A 260 -2.70 -18.71 1.12
CA GLY A 260 -3.27 -18.15 2.35
C GLY A 260 -4.32 -17.05 2.13
N LEU A 261 -4.96 -17.02 0.97
CA LEU A 261 -6.01 -16.04 0.67
C LEU A 261 -7.18 -16.15 1.63
N ARG A 262 -7.87 -15.03 1.86
CA ARG A 262 -9.04 -14.97 2.75
C ARG A 262 -10.23 -15.73 2.19
N GLY A 263 -10.51 -15.59 0.90
CA GLY A 263 -11.63 -16.21 0.20
C GLY A 263 -11.17 -17.03 -1.03
N ALA A 264 -12.11 -17.69 -1.67
CA ALA A 264 -11.87 -18.35 -2.95
C ALA A 264 -11.57 -17.32 -4.05
N VAL A 265 -10.77 -17.71 -5.05
CA VAL A 265 -10.51 -16.90 -6.24
C VAL A 265 -11.62 -17.19 -7.27
N SER A 266 -12.71 -16.43 -7.18
CA SER A 266 -13.87 -16.62 -8.08
C SER A 266 -13.77 -15.81 -9.39
N SER A 267 -12.69 -15.05 -9.54
CA SER A 267 -12.39 -14.23 -10.72
C SER A 267 -11.69 -14.98 -11.84
N GLU A 268 -11.29 -16.25 -11.64
CA GLU A 268 -10.71 -17.07 -12.70
C GLU A 268 -11.69 -17.25 -13.85
N VAL A 269 -11.17 -17.19 -15.08
CA VAL A 269 -11.93 -17.41 -16.32
C VAL A 269 -11.19 -18.41 -17.21
N ASN A 270 -11.96 -19.27 -17.84
CA ASN A 270 -11.45 -20.30 -18.76
C ASN A 270 -10.93 -19.69 -20.07
#